data_94c52f71e5e288445414bfdb3727d12c
#
_entry.id   94c52f71e5e288445414bfdb3727d12c
#
_cell.length_a   1.000
_cell.length_b   1.000
_cell.length_c   1.000
_cell.angle_alpha   90.00
_cell.angle_beta   90.00
_cell.angle_gamma   90.00
#
_symmetry.space_group_name_H-M   'P 1'
#
loop_
_entity.id
_entity.type
_entity.pdbx_description
1 polymer ?
#
loop_
_entity_poly.entity_id
_entity_poly.type
_entity_poly.pdbx_seq_one_letter_code
_entity_poly.pdbx_strand_id
1 'polypeptide(L)'
;MRTVIKLEHVSKKFSEEQVLKDVCFEFQEGKIYGIVGNNGSGKTVLMKCICGFLNPSSGKILVNYKEIGKDVDFPENIGVIIETPGFLPNLTGMKNLEILASLQHKIGKERIQEVLQTVGLDPKLKKPVSKYSLGMRQR
;
A
#
# COMPACT_ATOMS: atom_id res chain seq x y z
N MET A 1 -6.96 22.07 4.53
CA MET A 1 -6.92 20.72 3.94
C MET A 1 -6.61 19.70 5.01
N ARG A 2 -7.28 18.56 4.90
CA ARG A 2 -7.09 17.49 5.87
C ARG A 2 -5.75 16.77 5.66
N THR A 3 -4.97 16.61 6.71
CA THR A 3 -3.77 15.76 6.70
C THR A 3 -4.19 14.31 6.89
N VAL A 4 -3.86 13.45 5.94
CA VAL A 4 -4.21 12.02 5.99
C VAL A 4 -3.08 11.15 6.51
N ILE A 5 -1.82 11.54 6.27
CA ILE A 5 -0.65 10.88 6.84
C ILE A 5 0.29 11.95 7.38
N LYS A 6 0.75 11.78 8.61
CA LYS A 6 1.72 12.67 9.24
C LYS A 6 2.91 11.89 9.76
N LEU A 7 4.09 12.34 9.38
CA LEU A 7 5.37 11.82 9.85
C LEU A 7 5.96 12.84 10.83
N GLU A 8 6.21 12.44 12.06
CA GLU A 8 6.80 13.28 13.08
C GLU A 8 8.12 12.68 13.56
N HIS A 9 9.22 13.30 13.15
CA HIS A 9 10.58 12.92 13.54
C HIS A 9 10.89 11.44 13.36
N VAL A 10 10.49 10.88 12.23
CA VAL A 10 10.61 9.44 11.94
C VAL A 10 12.04 9.09 11.57
N SER A 11 12.61 8.18 12.33
CA SER A 11 13.93 7.60 12.07
C SER A 11 13.83 6.08 12.09
N LYS A 12 14.62 5.41 11.25
CA LYS A 12 14.71 3.96 11.22
C LYS A 12 16.15 3.53 11.05
N LYS A 13 16.59 2.67 11.95
CA LYS A 13 17.94 2.11 11.97
C LYS A 13 17.86 0.59 11.96
N PHE A 14 18.66 -0.03 11.13
CA PHE A 14 18.90 -1.48 11.11
C PHE A 14 20.34 -1.73 11.52
N SER A 15 20.57 -2.36 12.69
CA SER A 15 21.91 -2.49 13.27
C SER A 15 22.62 -1.14 13.33
N GLU A 16 23.73 -0.99 12.58
CA GLU A 16 24.51 0.25 12.53
C GLU A 16 24.08 1.21 11.41
N GLU A 17 23.23 0.77 10.50
CA GLU A 17 22.80 1.57 9.35
C GLU A 17 21.52 2.34 9.63
N GLN A 18 21.60 3.67 9.56
CA GLN A 18 20.43 4.54 9.66
C GLN A 18 19.86 4.80 8.27
N VAL A 19 18.67 4.28 8.02
CA VAL A 19 17.99 4.34 6.72
C VAL A 19 17.08 5.55 6.61
N LEU A 20 16.33 5.88 7.67
CA LEU A 20 15.52 7.10 7.78
C LEU A 20 16.07 7.98 8.87
N LYS A 21 16.19 9.28 8.60
CA LYS A 21 16.80 10.26 9.51
C LYS A 21 15.86 11.45 9.70
N ASP A 22 15.21 11.48 10.86
CA ASP A 22 14.39 12.61 11.32
C ASP A 22 13.42 13.13 10.24
N VAL A 23 12.65 12.23 9.65
CA VAL A 23 11.72 12.57 8.57
C VAL A 23 10.46 13.19 9.14
N CYS A 24 10.15 14.43 8.72
CA CYS A 24 8.93 15.14 9.04
C CYS A 24 8.21 15.50 7.76
N PHE A 25 6.96 15.09 7.61
CA PHE A 25 6.15 15.43 6.44
C PHE A 25 4.65 15.23 6.71
N GLU A 26 3.83 15.98 6.00
CA GLU A 26 2.37 15.83 6.03
C GLU A 26 1.82 15.63 4.63
N PHE A 27 1.09 14.54 4.45
CA PHE A 27 0.39 14.25 3.22
C PHE A 27 -1.07 14.72 3.33
N GLN A 28 -1.48 15.55 2.41
CA GLN A 28 -2.83 16.13 2.38
C GLN A 28 -3.77 15.30 1.53
N GLU A 29 -5.03 15.26 1.93
CA GLU A 29 -6.10 14.60 1.19
C GLU A 29 -6.24 15.18 -0.24
N GLY A 30 -6.57 14.32 -1.19
CA GLY A 30 -6.84 14.72 -2.58
C GLY A 30 -5.62 15.08 -3.40
N LYS A 31 -4.40 14.78 -2.92
CA LYS A 31 -3.15 15.07 -3.64
C LYS A 31 -2.40 13.80 -3.99
N ILE A 32 -1.58 13.88 -5.03
CA ILE A 32 -0.62 12.84 -5.40
C ILE A 32 0.77 13.35 -5.07
N TYR A 33 1.55 12.54 -4.37
CA TYR A 33 2.92 12.86 -3.96
C TYR A 33 3.91 11.90 -4.60
N GLY A 34 5.01 12.43 -5.11
CA GLY A 34 6.14 11.65 -5.58
C GLY A 34 7.23 11.58 -4.51
N ILE A 35 7.64 10.39 -4.13
CA ILE A 35 8.79 10.18 -3.26
C ILE A 35 9.95 9.76 -4.15
N VAL A 36 10.97 10.61 -4.23
CA VAL A 36 12.11 10.41 -5.13
C VAL A 36 13.38 10.15 -4.33
N GLY A 37 14.27 9.38 -4.88
CA GLY A 37 15.56 9.05 -4.29
C GLY A 37 16.22 7.90 -5.01
N ASN A 38 17.52 7.73 -4.81
CA ASN A 38 18.27 6.62 -5.35
C ASN A 38 17.85 5.29 -4.71
N ASN A 39 18.16 4.17 -5.36
CA ASN A 39 17.98 2.85 -4.76
C ASN A 39 18.76 2.78 -3.44
N GLY A 40 18.12 2.27 -2.39
CA GLY A 40 18.71 2.22 -1.06
C GLY A 40 18.57 3.51 -0.23
N SER A 41 17.82 4.51 -0.72
CA SER A 41 17.61 5.78 0.02
C SER A 41 16.53 5.71 1.11
N GLY A 42 15.88 4.56 1.28
CA GLY A 42 14.87 4.35 2.33
C GLY A 42 13.42 4.52 1.90
N LYS A 43 13.13 4.71 0.61
CA LYS A 43 11.76 4.88 0.11
C LYS A 43 10.85 3.70 0.51
N THR A 44 11.28 2.47 0.24
CA THR A 44 10.53 1.26 0.58
C THR A 44 10.38 1.10 2.09
N VAL A 45 11.43 1.41 2.85
CA VAL A 45 11.39 1.36 4.32
C VAL A 45 10.37 2.36 4.86
N LEU A 46 10.32 3.58 4.32
CA LEU A 46 9.32 4.57 4.70
C LEU A 46 7.90 4.08 4.43
N MET A 47 7.66 3.51 3.24
CA MET A 47 6.35 2.95 2.87
C MET A 47 5.95 1.82 3.82
N LYS A 48 6.87 0.92 4.16
CA LYS A 48 6.62 -0.17 5.11
C LYS A 48 6.32 0.35 6.52
N CYS A 49 6.97 1.42 6.96
CA CYS A 49 6.67 2.05 8.24
C CYS A 49 5.26 2.69 8.24
N ILE A 50 4.88 3.38 7.19
CA ILE A 50 3.53 3.96 7.05
C ILE A 50 2.45 2.88 7.10
N CYS A 51 2.70 1.75 6.46
CA CYS A 51 1.77 0.62 6.41
C CYS A 51 1.73 -0.23 7.69
N GLY A 52 2.62 0.01 8.64
CA GLY A 52 2.70 -0.78 9.87
C GLY A 52 3.47 -2.10 9.74
N PHE A 53 4.12 -2.35 8.61
CA PHE A 53 4.93 -3.56 8.41
C PHE A 53 6.29 -3.49 9.11
N LEU A 54 6.77 -2.28 9.38
CA LEU A 54 7.96 -2.00 10.17
C LEU A 54 7.63 -0.92 11.18
N ASN A 55 8.20 -1.03 12.37
CA ASN A 55 8.11 0.05 13.35
C ASN A 55 9.29 1.01 13.18
N PRO A 56 9.08 2.32 13.22
CA PRO A 56 10.19 3.27 13.27
C PRO A 56 11.02 3.06 14.54
N SER A 57 12.31 3.36 14.46
CA SER A 57 13.20 3.30 15.64
C SER A 57 12.91 4.45 16.61
N SER A 58 12.47 5.60 16.09
CA SER A 58 12.01 6.77 16.85
C SER A 58 11.04 7.58 16.01
N GLY A 59 10.36 8.52 16.66
CA GLY A 59 9.31 9.31 16.04
C GLY A 59 7.99 8.56 15.96
N LYS A 60 7.01 9.14 15.31
CA LYS A 60 5.68 8.54 15.17
C LYS A 60 5.07 8.84 13.81
N ILE A 61 4.17 7.94 13.42
CA ILE A 61 3.44 8.02 12.16
C ILE A 61 1.96 7.97 12.49
N LEU A 62 1.22 8.97 12.04
CA LEU A 62 -0.23 9.00 12.15
C LEU A 62 -0.85 8.82 10.77
N VAL A 63 -1.84 7.94 10.69
CA VAL A 63 -2.66 7.77 9.50
C VAL A 63 -4.11 7.98 9.92
N ASN A 64 -4.78 8.95 9.30
CA ASN A 64 -6.13 9.37 9.68
C ASN A 64 -6.26 9.63 11.19
N TYR A 65 -5.29 10.35 11.76
CA TYR A 65 -5.18 10.74 13.17
C TYR A 65 -4.93 9.59 14.16
N LYS A 66 -4.73 8.35 13.69
CA LYS A 66 -4.37 7.20 14.52
C LYS A 66 -2.88 6.91 14.42
N GLU A 67 -2.23 6.79 15.55
CA GLU A 67 -0.79 6.46 15.61
C GLU A 67 -0.58 4.98 15.33
N ILE A 68 0.23 4.69 14.30
CA ILE A 68 0.56 3.32 13.91
C ILE A 68 1.52 2.72 14.94
N GLY A 69 1.21 1.53 15.40
CA GLY A 69 1.95 0.83 16.44
C GLY A 69 1.54 1.17 17.87
N LYS A 70 0.57 2.08 18.04
CA LYS A 70 0.03 2.47 19.35
C LYS A 70 -1.49 2.40 19.40
N ASP A 71 -2.17 3.20 18.57
CA ASP A 71 -3.63 3.20 18.48
C ASP A 71 -4.13 2.04 17.62
N VAL A 72 -3.41 1.73 16.56
CA VAL A 72 -3.67 0.62 15.63
C VAL A 72 -2.34 0.02 15.17
N ASP A 73 -2.35 -1.28 14.85
CA ASP A 73 -1.16 -1.95 14.30
C ASP A 73 -0.98 -1.62 12.81
N PHE A 74 -2.08 -1.51 12.09
CA PHE A 74 -2.11 -1.23 10.66
C PHE A 74 -3.10 -0.12 10.35
N PRO A 75 -2.82 0.76 9.37
CA PRO A 75 -3.76 1.80 8.99
C PRO A 75 -5.03 1.22 8.36
N GLU A 76 -6.16 1.82 8.70
CA GLU A 76 -7.45 1.51 8.09
C GLU A 76 -7.59 2.27 6.75
N ASN A 77 -8.39 1.72 5.84
CA ASN A 77 -8.73 2.36 4.56
C ASN A 77 -7.51 2.75 3.71
N ILE A 78 -6.52 1.89 3.66
CA ILE A 78 -5.33 2.07 2.84
C ILE A 78 -5.22 0.92 1.84
N GLY A 79 -4.82 1.25 0.61
CA GLY A 79 -4.37 0.28 -0.38
C GLY A 79 -2.87 0.47 -0.58
N VAL A 80 -2.12 -0.62 -0.68
CA VAL A 80 -0.67 -0.57 -0.83
C VAL A 80 -0.18 -1.63 -1.81
N ILE A 81 0.78 -1.22 -2.64
CA ILE A 81 1.58 -2.12 -3.47
C ILE A 81 3.03 -1.78 -3.17
N ILE A 82 3.75 -2.74 -2.60
CA ILE A 82 5.18 -2.61 -2.29
C ILE A 82 5.95 -3.61 -3.12
N GLU A 83 6.92 -3.11 -3.90
CA GLU A 83 7.76 -3.91 -4.81
C GLU A 83 6.92 -4.50 -5.94
N THR A 84 6.49 -5.76 -5.80
CA THR A 84 5.66 -6.45 -6.79
C THR A 84 4.32 -6.84 -6.19
N PRO A 85 3.22 -6.77 -6.96
CA PRO A 85 1.93 -7.26 -6.48
C PRO A 85 1.97 -8.77 -6.25
N GLY A 86 1.51 -9.21 -5.07
CA GLY A 86 1.49 -10.60 -4.65
C GLY A 86 0.21 -11.32 -5.08
N PHE A 87 -0.05 -11.41 -6.38
CA PHE A 87 -1.20 -12.15 -6.89
C PHE A 87 -1.01 -13.67 -6.77
N LEU A 88 -2.10 -14.37 -6.52
CA LEU A 88 -2.14 -15.83 -6.58
C LEU A 88 -2.17 -16.26 -8.05
N PRO A 89 -1.09 -16.86 -8.57
CA PRO A 89 -0.91 -17.02 -10.01
C PRO A 89 -1.87 -18.02 -10.66
N ASN A 90 -2.39 -18.97 -9.90
CA ASN A 90 -3.29 -20.00 -10.37
C ASN A 90 -4.76 -19.57 -10.40
N LEU A 91 -5.07 -18.40 -9.88
CA LEU A 91 -6.42 -17.85 -9.82
C LEU A 91 -6.61 -16.73 -10.86
N THR A 92 -7.86 -16.50 -11.26
CA THR A 92 -8.22 -15.37 -12.12
C THR A 92 -8.03 -14.05 -11.42
N GLY A 93 -7.99 -12.96 -12.18
CA GLY A 93 -7.97 -11.60 -11.62
C GLY A 93 -9.17 -11.33 -10.71
N MET A 94 -10.36 -11.74 -11.16
CA MET A 94 -11.60 -11.61 -10.36
C MET A 94 -11.46 -12.33 -9.01
N LYS A 95 -10.98 -13.57 -9.01
CA LYS A 95 -10.81 -14.37 -7.80
C LYS A 95 -9.78 -13.79 -6.85
N ASN A 96 -8.66 -13.29 -7.38
CA ASN A 96 -7.67 -12.58 -6.58
C ASN A 96 -8.28 -11.39 -5.83
N LEU A 97 -9.06 -10.57 -6.53
CA LEU A 97 -9.70 -9.40 -5.92
C LEU A 97 -10.80 -9.77 -4.93
N GLU A 98 -11.56 -10.85 -5.20
CA GLU A 98 -12.55 -11.37 -4.24
C GLU A 98 -11.90 -11.77 -2.92
N ILE A 99 -10.76 -12.44 -2.96
CA ILE A 99 -10.00 -12.82 -1.75
C ILE A 99 -9.55 -11.58 -0.99
N LEU A 100 -8.96 -10.59 -1.66
CA LEU A 100 -8.55 -9.34 -1.02
C LEU A 100 -9.74 -8.59 -0.41
N ALA A 101 -10.84 -8.50 -1.13
CA ALA A 101 -12.05 -7.85 -0.63
C ALA A 101 -12.65 -8.55 0.59
N SER A 102 -12.51 -9.87 0.67
CA SER A 102 -13.02 -10.65 1.80
C SER A 102 -12.32 -10.35 3.12
N LEU A 103 -11.13 -9.76 3.10
CA LEU A 103 -10.37 -9.44 4.32
C LEU A 103 -11.03 -8.33 5.14
N GLN A 104 -11.71 -7.39 4.50
CA GLN A 104 -12.33 -6.27 5.17
C GLN A 104 -13.86 -6.20 5.01
N HIS A 105 -14.43 -6.97 4.11
CA HIS A 105 -15.88 -7.01 3.82
C HIS A 105 -16.51 -5.64 3.51
N LYS A 106 -15.75 -4.72 2.91
CA LYS A 106 -16.23 -3.37 2.60
C LYS A 106 -16.88 -3.23 1.24
N ILE A 107 -16.51 -4.09 0.31
CA ILE A 107 -17.01 -4.08 -1.06
C ILE A 107 -17.47 -5.47 -1.49
N GLY A 108 -18.44 -5.48 -2.39
CA GLY A 108 -18.98 -6.70 -2.98
C GLY A 108 -18.44 -6.96 -4.37
N LYS A 109 -18.93 -8.04 -4.96
CA LYS A 109 -18.55 -8.52 -6.28
C LYS A 109 -18.79 -7.48 -7.39
N GLU A 110 -19.88 -6.73 -7.31
CA GLU A 110 -20.22 -5.70 -8.29
C GLU A 110 -19.14 -4.60 -8.38
N ARG A 111 -18.66 -4.14 -7.24
CA ARG A 111 -17.60 -3.12 -7.18
C ARG A 111 -16.29 -3.66 -7.76
N ILE A 112 -15.98 -4.92 -7.52
CA ILE A 112 -14.79 -5.58 -8.10
C ILE A 112 -14.91 -5.61 -9.63
N GLN A 113 -16.07 -5.95 -10.15
CA GLN A 113 -16.33 -5.96 -11.60
C GLN A 113 -16.15 -4.57 -12.22
N GLU A 114 -16.67 -3.53 -11.58
CA GLU A 114 -16.48 -2.14 -12.02
C GLU A 114 -15.01 -1.74 -12.07
N VAL A 115 -14.24 -2.08 -11.05
CA VAL A 115 -12.82 -1.75 -10.99
C VAL A 115 -12.05 -2.45 -12.10
N LEU A 116 -12.31 -3.74 -12.36
CA LEU A 116 -11.70 -4.47 -13.45
C LEU A 116 -12.03 -3.83 -14.80
N GLN A 117 -13.27 -3.47 -15.04
CA GLN A 117 -13.70 -2.78 -16.26
C GLN A 117 -13.01 -1.42 -16.41
N THR A 118 -12.87 -0.68 -15.31
CA THR A 118 -12.22 0.65 -15.30
C THR A 118 -10.78 0.56 -15.82
N VAL A 119 -10.05 -0.50 -15.47
CA VAL A 119 -8.66 -0.70 -15.94
C VAL A 119 -8.58 -1.52 -17.24
N GLY A 120 -9.71 -1.81 -17.88
CA GLY A 120 -9.76 -2.50 -19.16
C GLY A 120 -9.54 -4.02 -19.09
N LEU A 121 -9.85 -4.62 -17.94
CA LEU A 121 -9.83 -6.07 -17.76
C LEU A 121 -11.25 -6.63 -17.72
N ASP A 122 -11.48 -7.76 -18.42
CA ASP A 122 -12.78 -8.43 -18.41
C ASP A 122 -12.98 -9.16 -17.07
N PRO A 123 -14.03 -8.81 -16.29
CA PRO A 123 -14.31 -9.51 -15.02
C PRO A 123 -14.63 -11.00 -15.21
N LYS A 124 -15.09 -11.39 -16.39
CA LYS A 124 -15.45 -12.77 -16.73
C LYS A 124 -14.30 -13.60 -17.29
N LEU A 125 -13.12 -13.00 -17.43
CA LEU A 125 -11.94 -13.68 -17.95
C LEU A 125 -11.57 -14.86 -17.07
N LYS A 126 -11.60 -16.07 -17.61
CA LYS A 126 -11.30 -17.32 -16.89
C LYS A 126 -9.81 -17.67 -16.86
N LYS A 127 -8.98 -16.90 -17.56
CA LYS A 127 -7.53 -17.09 -17.60
C LYS A 127 -6.91 -16.79 -16.24
N PRO A 128 -6.04 -17.67 -15.69
CA PRO A 128 -5.32 -17.39 -14.46
C PRO A 128 -4.31 -16.25 -14.65
N VAL A 129 -4.00 -15.53 -13.59
CA VAL A 129 -3.09 -14.37 -13.63
C VAL A 129 -1.70 -14.74 -14.14
N SER A 130 -1.25 -15.97 -13.90
CA SER A 130 0.02 -16.49 -14.44
C SER A 130 0.11 -16.42 -15.96
N LYS A 131 -1.02 -16.45 -16.65
CA LYS A 131 -1.11 -16.39 -18.11
C LYS A 131 -1.46 -15.00 -18.65
N TYR A 132 -1.54 -13.99 -17.77
CA TYR A 132 -1.74 -12.61 -18.20
C TYR A 132 -0.48 -12.07 -18.87
N SER A 133 -0.66 -11.20 -19.87
CA SER A 133 0.45 -10.42 -20.42
C SER A 133 1.03 -9.50 -19.34
N LEU A 134 2.24 -8.99 -19.57
CA LEU A 134 2.85 -8.02 -18.65
C LEU A 134 1.94 -6.80 -18.44
N GLY A 135 1.37 -6.24 -19.52
CA GLY A 135 0.45 -5.11 -19.45
C GLY A 135 -0.82 -5.41 -18.66
N MET A 136 -1.38 -6.62 -18.81
CA MET A 136 -2.55 -7.05 -18.03
C MET A 136 -2.23 -7.13 -16.53
N ARG A 137 -1.06 -7.64 -16.16
CA ARG A 137 -0.64 -7.72 -14.75
C ARG A 137 -0.36 -6.35 -14.14
N GLN A 138 0.06 -5.38 -14.94
CA GLN A 138 0.31 -4.01 -14.47
C GLN A 138 -0.96 -3.18 -14.25
N ARG A 139 -2.06 -3.58 -14.83
CA ARG A 139 -3.35 -2.91 -14.63
C ARG A 139 -3.98 -3.34 -13.31
#